data_da06c7416726ef8aa45fc3f890650651
#
_entry.id   da06c7416726ef8aa45fc3f890650651
#
_cell.length_a   1.000
_cell.length_b   1.000
_cell.length_c   1.000
_cell.angle_alpha   90.00
_cell.angle_beta   90.00
_cell.angle_gamma   90.00
#
_symmetry.space_group_name_H-M   'P 1'
#
loop_
_entity.id
_entity.type
_entity.pdbx_description
1 polymer ?
#
loop_
_entity_poly.entity_id
_entity_poly.type
_entity_poly.pdbx_seq_one_letter_code
_entity_poly.pdbx_strand_id
1 'polypeptide(L)'
;MGYQERDPLRRRWFLRLRERFLRRGKQPVYIDECGFAPSTVRRYGYAPKGQRVDGLVSGHRRPRTSLIAARMDGRLAEPCLFEGTCDTAVFNAWLQRRVCPRLNAQHLVIMDNAAFHTSPKTAQLIKATGATLLFLAPYSPDLNPIEQDFATLKKRREYQEQATLDDIVKAYQ
;
A
#
# COMPACT_ATOMS: atom_id res chain seq x y z
N MET A 1 3.65 -10.10 -13.92
CA MET A 1 4.91 -9.74 -14.60
C MET A 1 5.99 -9.45 -13.56
N GLY A 2 7.25 -9.77 -13.82
CA GLY A 2 8.36 -9.48 -12.92
C GLY A 2 9.26 -8.40 -13.52
N TYR A 3 9.89 -7.61 -12.68
CA TYR A 3 10.90 -6.63 -13.10
C TYR A 3 12.19 -7.33 -13.52
N GLN A 4 12.87 -6.85 -14.55
CA GLN A 4 14.15 -7.41 -15.03
C GLN A 4 15.27 -7.18 -14.01
N GLU A 5 15.16 -6.11 -13.22
CA GLU A 5 16.11 -5.71 -12.17
C GLU A 5 16.00 -6.50 -10.87
N ARG A 6 15.11 -7.52 -10.83
CA ARG A 6 14.97 -8.39 -9.65
C ARG A 6 16.25 -9.17 -9.38
N ASP A 7 16.73 -9.11 -8.16
CA ASP A 7 17.84 -9.94 -7.69
C ASP A 7 17.32 -11.24 -7.05
N PRO A 8 17.52 -12.40 -7.70
CA PRO A 8 17.05 -13.69 -7.17
C PRO A 8 17.70 -14.09 -5.84
N LEU A 9 18.92 -13.63 -5.56
CA LEU A 9 19.62 -13.95 -4.31
C LEU A 9 19.03 -13.14 -3.15
N ARG A 10 18.83 -11.83 -3.35
CA ARG A 10 18.18 -10.98 -2.34
C ARG A 10 16.76 -11.41 -2.05
N ARG A 11 16.01 -11.86 -3.07
CA ARG A 11 14.65 -12.41 -2.90
C ARG A 11 14.66 -13.69 -2.06
N ARG A 12 15.57 -14.64 -2.36
CA ARG A 12 15.72 -15.87 -1.56
C ARG A 12 16.11 -15.58 -0.13
N TRP A 13 17.01 -14.64 0.08
CA TRP A 13 17.41 -14.22 1.42
C TRP A 13 16.24 -13.61 2.20
N PHE A 14 15.50 -12.68 1.60
CA PHE A 14 14.30 -12.09 2.20
C PHE A 14 13.28 -13.16 2.59
N LEU A 15 12.95 -14.07 1.67
CA LEU A 15 11.97 -15.14 1.91
C LEU A 15 12.40 -16.05 3.07
N ARG A 16 13.67 -16.45 3.12
CA ARG A 16 14.22 -17.26 4.24
C ARG A 16 14.14 -16.51 5.57
N LEU A 17 14.47 -15.22 5.56
CA LEU A 17 14.46 -14.42 6.78
C LEU A 17 13.03 -14.18 7.26
N ARG A 18 12.11 -13.81 6.37
CA ARG A 18 10.68 -13.71 6.69
C ARG A 18 10.15 -15.00 7.28
N GLU A 19 10.39 -16.14 6.62
CA GLU A 19 9.95 -17.45 7.08
C GLU A 19 10.49 -17.80 8.47
N ARG A 20 11.77 -17.49 8.73
CA ARG A 20 12.38 -17.67 10.07
C ARG A 20 11.65 -16.89 11.15
N PHE A 21 11.21 -15.65 10.87
CA PHE A 21 10.46 -14.84 11.81
C PHE A 21 9.03 -15.38 12.01
N LEU A 22 8.36 -15.79 10.93
CA LEU A 22 7.02 -16.38 11.01
C LEU A 22 7.00 -17.67 11.83
N ARG A 23 7.98 -18.55 11.64
CA ARG A 23 8.13 -19.78 12.47
C ARG A 23 8.40 -19.49 13.93
N ARG A 24 8.88 -18.30 14.27
CA ARG A 24 9.04 -17.82 15.65
C ARG A 24 7.79 -17.14 16.20
N GLY A 25 6.66 -17.25 15.52
CA GLY A 25 5.39 -16.67 15.91
C GLY A 25 5.24 -15.18 15.64
N LYS A 26 6.15 -14.55 14.85
CA LYS A 26 5.99 -13.15 14.47
C LYS A 26 4.83 -12.99 13.48
N GLN A 27 4.00 -11.99 13.71
CA GLN A 27 2.88 -11.61 12.84
C GLN A 27 3.33 -10.56 11.84
N PRO A 28 3.19 -10.78 10.53
CA PRO A 28 3.64 -9.83 9.52
C PRO A 28 2.69 -8.63 9.44
N VAL A 29 3.27 -7.44 9.39
CA VAL A 29 2.60 -6.17 9.14
C VAL A 29 3.22 -5.56 7.90
N TYR A 30 2.49 -5.53 6.80
CA TYR A 30 2.97 -4.93 5.55
C TYR A 30 2.53 -3.47 5.49
N ILE A 31 3.45 -2.58 5.14
CA ILE A 31 3.20 -1.14 5.02
C ILE A 31 3.62 -0.69 3.62
N ASP A 32 2.76 0.11 3.00
CA ASP A 32 3.05 0.68 1.69
C ASP A 32 2.13 1.87 1.40
N GLU A 33 2.40 2.58 0.28
CA GLU A 33 1.55 3.65 -0.21
C GLU A 33 1.17 3.43 -1.67
N CYS A 34 0.02 3.97 -2.05
CA CYS A 34 -0.37 4.03 -3.44
C CYS A 34 -0.98 5.39 -3.80
N GLY A 35 -0.85 5.77 -5.06
CA GLY A 35 -1.50 6.95 -5.61
C GLY A 35 -2.73 6.60 -6.41
N PHE A 36 -3.75 7.45 -6.29
CA PHE A 36 -4.95 7.42 -7.12
C PHE A 36 -4.89 8.54 -8.16
N ALA A 37 -5.13 8.18 -9.42
CA ALA A 37 -5.22 9.17 -10.47
C ALA A 37 -6.35 10.18 -10.19
N PRO A 38 -6.23 11.45 -10.60
CA PRO A 38 -7.26 12.46 -10.35
C PRO A 38 -8.62 12.11 -10.93
N SER A 39 -8.63 11.41 -12.06
CA SER A 39 -9.86 10.90 -12.69
C SER A 39 -9.69 9.43 -13.03
N THR A 40 -10.67 8.64 -12.69
CA THR A 40 -10.79 7.26 -13.17
C THR A 40 -11.89 7.26 -14.24
N VAL A 41 -11.50 7.00 -15.48
CA VAL A 41 -12.45 6.88 -16.60
C VAL A 41 -12.45 5.43 -17.02
N ARG A 42 -13.63 4.84 -17.08
CA ARG A 42 -13.81 3.55 -17.76
C ARG A 42 -13.46 3.70 -19.23
N ARG A 43 -12.45 2.97 -19.69
CA ARG A 43 -12.01 2.99 -21.09
C ARG A 43 -12.89 2.13 -22.00
N TYR A 44 -13.75 1.29 -21.43
CA TYR A 44 -14.57 0.33 -22.15
C TYR A 44 -15.98 0.30 -21.58
N GLY A 45 -16.98 0.25 -22.43
CA GLY A 45 -18.38 0.06 -22.12
C GLY A 45 -18.99 -0.99 -23.03
N TYR A 46 -20.16 -1.50 -22.69
CA TYR A 46 -20.92 -2.43 -23.52
C TYR A 46 -22.05 -1.67 -24.21
N ALA A 47 -22.19 -1.90 -25.51
CA ALA A 47 -23.32 -1.44 -26.33
C ALA A 47 -23.79 -2.57 -27.26
N PRO A 48 -25.02 -2.51 -27.78
CA PRO A 48 -25.45 -3.37 -28.87
C PRO A 48 -24.48 -3.30 -30.06
N LYS A 49 -24.34 -4.42 -30.79
CA LYS A 49 -23.44 -4.50 -31.94
C LYS A 49 -23.71 -3.36 -32.91
N GLY A 50 -22.66 -2.61 -33.27
CA GLY A 50 -22.72 -1.48 -34.19
C GLY A 50 -23.03 -0.12 -33.54
N GLN A 51 -23.22 -0.05 -32.23
CA GLN A 51 -23.39 1.20 -31.49
C GLN A 51 -22.11 1.60 -30.78
N ARG A 52 -21.85 2.92 -30.73
CA ARG A 52 -20.73 3.52 -30.01
C ARG A 52 -21.15 3.79 -28.57
N VAL A 53 -20.24 3.56 -27.62
CA VAL A 53 -20.39 3.99 -26.24
C VAL A 53 -19.68 5.32 -26.06
N ASP A 54 -20.44 6.38 -25.79
CA ASP A 54 -19.89 7.69 -25.48
C ASP A 54 -19.88 7.90 -23.97
N GLY A 55 -18.69 8.25 -23.42
CA GLY A 55 -18.49 8.57 -22.01
C GLY A 55 -18.08 10.03 -21.84
N LEU A 56 -18.65 10.70 -20.84
CA LEU A 56 -18.23 12.06 -20.46
C LEU A 56 -17.07 11.97 -19.46
N VAL A 57 -16.01 12.73 -19.76
CA VAL A 57 -14.83 12.84 -18.89
C VAL A 57 -14.82 14.23 -18.27
N SER A 58 -14.65 14.31 -16.95
CA SER A 58 -14.49 15.60 -16.28
C SER A 58 -13.19 16.27 -16.72
N GLY A 59 -13.30 17.50 -17.26
CA GLY A 59 -12.17 18.33 -17.65
C GLY A 59 -11.46 19.01 -16.46
N HIS A 60 -11.97 18.87 -15.22
CA HIS A 60 -11.37 19.48 -14.04
C HIS A 60 -10.14 18.68 -13.58
N ARG A 61 -9.00 19.36 -13.47
CA ARG A 61 -7.80 18.79 -12.84
C ARG A 61 -8.03 18.71 -11.32
N ARG A 62 -8.14 17.51 -10.79
CA ARG A 62 -8.12 17.27 -9.35
C ARG A 62 -6.69 16.94 -8.92
N PRO A 63 -6.27 17.30 -7.69
CA PRO A 63 -4.99 16.86 -7.16
C PRO A 63 -4.94 15.33 -7.06
N ARG A 64 -3.73 14.78 -7.14
CA ARG A 64 -3.50 13.36 -6.88
C ARG A 64 -3.77 13.06 -5.41
N THR A 65 -4.59 12.08 -5.14
CA THR A 65 -4.81 11.57 -3.79
C THR A 65 -3.88 10.37 -3.54
N SER A 66 -3.18 10.40 -2.45
CA SER A 66 -2.33 9.30 -1.98
C SER A 66 -3.00 8.58 -0.81
N LEU A 67 -2.79 7.27 -0.73
CA LEU A 67 -3.21 6.43 0.38
C LEU A 67 -1.97 5.76 0.96
N ILE A 68 -1.79 5.90 2.26
CA ILE A 68 -0.85 5.10 3.02
C ILE A 68 -1.64 4.17 3.93
N ALA A 69 -1.22 2.92 4.05
CA ALA A 69 -1.92 1.94 4.87
C ALA A 69 -0.98 0.85 5.38
N ALA A 70 -1.42 0.12 6.38
CA ALA A 70 -0.84 -1.14 6.82
C ALA A 70 -1.79 -2.31 6.46
N ARG A 71 -1.24 -3.49 6.25
CA ARG A 71 -1.97 -4.74 6.22
C ARG A 71 -1.61 -5.55 7.45
N MET A 72 -2.58 -5.71 8.35
CA MET A 72 -2.45 -6.43 9.63
C MET A 72 -3.54 -7.50 9.68
N ASP A 73 -3.21 -8.69 10.16
CA ASP A 73 -4.16 -9.81 10.30
C ASP A 73 -4.96 -10.12 9.03
N GLY A 74 -4.32 -9.94 7.88
CA GLY A 74 -4.95 -10.19 6.59
C GLY A 74 -5.91 -9.09 6.11
N ARG A 75 -6.03 -7.96 6.81
CA ARG A 75 -6.93 -6.84 6.49
C ARG A 75 -6.17 -5.54 6.32
N LEU A 76 -6.74 -4.62 5.54
CA LEU A 76 -6.26 -3.25 5.45
C LEU A 76 -6.52 -2.55 6.78
N ALA A 77 -5.48 -1.95 7.35
CA ALA A 77 -5.51 -1.29 8.63
C ALA A 77 -4.90 0.12 8.55
N GLU A 78 -5.41 1.02 9.37
CA GLU A 78 -4.93 2.40 9.53
C GLU A 78 -4.78 3.17 8.21
N PRO A 79 -5.72 3.04 7.23
CA PRO A 79 -5.62 3.80 5.99
C PRO A 79 -5.67 5.30 6.27
N CYS A 80 -4.86 6.05 5.52
CA CYS A 80 -4.81 7.50 5.58
C CYS A 80 -4.74 8.07 4.16
N LEU A 81 -5.78 8.79 3.78
CA LEU A 81 -5.85 9.51 2.51
C LEU A 81 -5.33 10.93 2.71
N PHE A 82 -4.55 11.41 1.76
CA PHE A 82 -4.04 12.79 1.75
C PHE A 82 -3.76 13.25 0.32
N GLU A 83 -3.73 14.56 0.12
CA GLU A 83 -3.37 15.15 -1.17
C GLU A 83 -1.85 15.26 -1.33
N GLY A 84 -1.37 15.03 -2.55
CA GLY A 84 0.05 15.12 -2.87
C GLY A 84 0.82 13.80 -2.73
N THR A 85 2.13 13.91 -2.50
CA THR A 85 3.06 12.78 -2.39
C THR A 85 3.42 12.50 -0.93
N CYS A 86 3.66 11.23 -0.61
CA CYS A 86 4.17 10.85 0.70
C CYS A 86 5.64 11.25 0.84
N ASP A 87 5.95 12.01 1.87
CA ASP A 87 7.31 12.31 2.28
C ASP A 87 7.65 11.68 3.64
N THR A 88 8.89 11.80 4.07
CA THR A 88 9.36 11.24 5.34
C THR A 88 8.60 11.80 6.55
N ALA A 89 8.19 13.05 6.53
CA ALA A 89 7.49 13.68 7.65
C ALA A 89 6.06 13.14 7.77
N VAL A 90 5.33 13.11 6.66
CA VAL A 90 3.97 12.53 6.58
C VAL A 90 3.98 11.06 6.99
N PHE A 91 4.92 10.28 6.41
CA PHE A 91 5.06 8.85 6.73
C PHE A 91 5.31 8.62 8.23
N ASN A 92 6.30 9.30 8.80
CA ASN A 92 6.65 9.12 10.22
C ASN A 92 5.55 9.60 11.16
N ALA A 93 4.83 10.68 10.83
CA ALA A 93 3.70 11.15 11.62
C ALA A 93 2.56 10.12 11.63
N TRP A 94 2.22 9.56 10.48
CA TRP A 94 1.23 8.48 10.36
C TRP A 94 1.69 7.22 11.10
N LEU A 95 2.92 6.77 10.88
CA LEU A 95 3.50 5.60 11.54
C LEU A 95 3.44 5.73 13.07
N GLN A 96 3.88 6.87 13.61
CA GLN A 96 3.92 7.14 15.04
C GLN A 96 2.53 7.20 15.67
N ARG A 97 1.56 7.86 15.00
CA ARG A 97 0.25 8.12 15.57
C ARG A 97 -0.76 6.99 15.37
N ARG A 98 -0.62 6.23 14.28
CA ARG A 98 -1.63 5.26 13.86
C ARG A 98 -1.15 3.82 13.98
N VAL A 99 0.05 3.50 13.52
CA VAL A 99 0.55 2.12 13.44
C VAL A 99 1.30 1.73 14.70
N CYS A 100 2.24 2.55 15.18
CA CYS A 100 3.05 2.23 16.36
C CYS A 100 2.23 1.86 17.59
N PRO A 101 1.08 2.49 17.91
CA PRO A 101 0.26 2.08 19.05
C PRO A 101 -0.29 0.64 18.96
N ARG A 102 -0.32 0.07 17.77
CA ARG A 102 -0.79 -1.30 17.50
C ARG A 102 0.34 -2.32 17.39
N LEU A 103 1.59 -1.84 17.36
CA LEU A 103 2.77 -2.70 17.25
C LEU A 103 3.29 -3.14 18.62
N ASN A 104 3.86 -4.33 18.65
CA ASN A 104 4.57 -4.88 19.81
C ASN A 104 5.67 -5.85 19.35
N ALA A 105 6.33 -6.50 20.31
CA ALA A 105 7.43 -7.43 20.04
C ALA A 105 7.04 -8.67 19.20
N GLN A 106 5.76 -8.95 19.04
CA GLN A 106 5.30 -10.07 18.19
C GLN A 106 5.19 -9.70 16.71
N HIS A 107 5.30 -8.42 16.34
CA HIS A 107 5.14 -7.98 14.96
C HIS A 107 6.45 -7.97 14.18
N LEU A 108 6.32 -8.30 12.89
CA LEU A 108 7.35 -8.15 11.87
C LEU A 108 6.85 -7.12 10.86
N VAL A 109 7.36 -5.89 10.95
CA VAL A 109 7.01 -4.82 10.01
C VAL A 109 7.81 -5.00 8.72
N ILE A 110 7.11 -5.07 7.61
CA ILE A 110 7.68 -5.29 6.27
C ILE A 110 7.26 -4.11 5.38
N MET A 111 8.22 -3.45 4.76
CA MET A 111 8.01 -2.34 3.84
C MET A 111 9.09 -2.35 2.74
N ASP A 112 8.88 -1.61 1.68
CA ASP A 112 9.87 -1.47 0.62
C ASP A 112 11.04 -0.55 1.04
N ASN A 113 12.01 -0.39 0.15
CA ASN A 113 13.19 0.43 0.38
C ASN A 113 13.04 1.87 -0.14
N ALA A 114 11.84 2.43 -0.21
CA ALA A 114 11.66 3.83 -0.58
C ALA A 114 12.45 4.75 0.36
N ALA A 115 12.97 5.85 -0.17
CA ALA A 115 13.87 6.75 0.58
C ALA A 115 13.25 7.25 1.89
N PHE A 116 11.95 7.52 1.90
CA PHE A 116 11.25 7.97 3.10
C PHE A 116 10.98 6.83 4.11
N HIS A 117 10.95 5.55 3.68
CA HIS A 117 10.87 4.40 4.57
C HIS A 117 12.19 4.12 5.29
N THR A 118 13.32 4.40 4.65
CA THR A 118 14.66 4.06 5.16
C THR A 118 15.23 5.12 6.09
N SER A 119 14.43 6.11 6.53
CA SER A 119 14.91 7.15 7.43
C SER A 119 15.29 6.57 8.81
N PRO A 120 16.33 7.11 9.49
CA PRO A 120 16.68 6.68 10.84
C PRO A 120 15.53 6.81 11.83
N LYS A 121 14.69 7.82 11.66
CA LYS A 121 13.49 8.05 12.49
C LYS A 121 12.48 6.93 12.35
N THR A 122 12.24 6.45 11.12
CA THR A 122 11.34 5.30 10.86
C THR A 122 11.80 4.06 11.62
N ALA A 123 13.08 3.73 11.50
CA ALA A 123 13.66 2.58 12.20
C ALA A 123 13.57 2.71 13.73
N GLN A 124 13.82 3.92 14.27
CA GLN A 124 13.69 4.20 15.70
C GLN A 124 12.26 4.04 16.20
N LEU A 125 11.26 4.55 15.48
CA LEU A 125 9.84 4.44 15.82
C LEU A 125 9.41 2.98 15.94
N ILE A 126 9.75 2.17 14.94
CA ILE A 126 9.41 0.74 14.93
C ILE A 126 10.15 0.00 16.06
N LYS A 127 11.45 0.25 16.23
CA LYS A 127 12.25 -0.36 17.29
C LYS A 127 11.70 -0.04 18.70
N ALA A 128 11.23 1.18 18.93
CA ALA A 128 10.66 1.60 20.20
C ALA A 128 9.41 0.80 20.60
N THR A 129 8.69 0.20 19.64
CA THR A 129 7.55 -0.69 19.92
C THR A 129 7.97 -2.13 20.26
N GLY A 130 9.24 -2.47 20.12
CA GLY A 130 9.75 -3.85 20.19
C GLY A 130 9.56 -4.66 18.90
N ALA A 131 8.87 -4.15 17.90
CA ALA A 131 8.67 -4.82 16.62
C ALA A 131 9.99 -4.96 15.84
N THR A 132 10.02 -5.96 14.98
CA THR A 132 11.16 -6.19 14.06
C THR A 132 10.87 -5.54 12.72
N LEU A 133 11.82 -4.82 12.17
CA LEU A 133 11.75 -4.23 10.82
C LEU A 133 12.48 -5.13 9.82
N LEU A 134 11.86 -5.39 8.68
CA LEU A 134 12.42 -6.12 7.56
C LEU A 134 12.07 -5.42 6.25
N PHE A 135 13.07 -5.06 5.46
CA PHE A 135 12.82 -4.48 4.14
C PHE A 135 12.63 -5.55 3.07
N LEU A 136 11.70 -5.29 2.14
CA LEU A 136 11.47 -6.12 0.96
C LEU A 136 12.73 -6.21 0.09
N ALA A 137 12.85 -7.29 -0.66
CA ALA A 137 13.84 -7.34 -1.72
C ALA A 137 13.51 -6.27 -2.78
N PRO A 138 14.52 -5.55 -3.31
CA PRO A 138 14.29 -4.55 -4.35
C PRO A 138 13.52 -5.13 -5.54
N TYR A 139 12.71 -4.29 -6.18
CA TYR A 139 11.90 -4.66 -7.36
C TYR A 139 11.01 -5.90 -7.18
N SER A 140 10.45 -6.08 -5.98
CA SER A 140 9.68 -7.27 -5.62
C SER A 140 8.31 -6.96 -5.01
N PRO A 141 7.44 -6.18 -5.68
CA PRO A 141 6.10 -5.85 -5.16
C PRO A 141 5.22 -7.09 -5.02
N ASP A 142 5.48 -8.14 -5.78
CA ASP A 142 4.82 -9.44 -5.67
C ASP A 142 5.02 -10.13 -4.30
N LEU A 143 6.00 -9.68 -3.51
CA LEU A 143 6.21 -10.13 -2.13
C LEU A 143 5.48 -9.26 -1.09
N ASN A 144 4.77 -8.22 -1.54
CA ASN A 144 4.00 -7.31 -0.70
C ASN A 144 2.48 -7.52 -0.90
N PRO A 145 1.80 -8.27 -0.02
CA PRO A 145 0.38 -8.56 -0.18
C PRO A 145 -0.55 -7.34 -0.19
N ILE A 146 -0.15 -6.21 0.40
CA ILE A 146 -0.93 -4.97 0.43
C ILE A 146 -1.17 -4.39 -0.98
N GLU A 147 -0.32 -4.72 -1.94
CA GLU A 147 -0.50 -4.34 -3.34
C GLU A 147 -1.80 -4.90 -3.95
N GLN A 148 -2.25 -6.06 -3.46
CA GLN A 148 -3.53 -6.66 -3.87
C GLN A 148 -4.72 -5.85 -3.33
N ASP A 149 -4.60 -5.33 -2.09
CA ASP A 149 -5.59 -4.44 -1.51
C ASP A 149 -5.69 -3.14 -2.32
N PHE A 150 -4.55 -2.55 -2.66
CA PHE A 150 -4.49 -1.35 -3.48
C PHE A 150 -5.05 -1.55 -4.90
N ALA A 151 -4.75 -2.68 -5.51
CA ALA A 151 -5.33 -3.03 -6.81
C ALA A 151 -6.86 -3.16 -6.73
N THR A 152 -7.37 -3.77 -5.66
CA THR A 152 -8.81 -3.91 -5.43
C THR A 152 -9.48 -2.55 -5.19
N LEU A 153 -8.88 -1.67 -4.39
CA LEU A 153 -9.37 -0.31 -4.15
C LEU A 153 -9.40 0.52 -5.44
N LYS A 154 -8.35 0.45 -6.26
CA LYS A 154 -8.29 1.11 -7.57
C LYS A 154 -9.41 0.61 -8.47
N LYS A 155 -9.63 -0.71 -8.51
CA LYS A 155 -10.71 -1.32 -9.30
C LYS A 155 -12.09 -0.91 -8.78
N ARG A 156 -12.33 -0.94 -7.46
CA ARG A 156 -13.61 -0.48 -6.89
C ARG A 156 -13.90 0.97 -7.27
N ARG A 157 -12.91 1.85 -7.23
CA ARG A 157 -13.05 3.24 -7.64
C ARG A 157 -13.47 3.40 -9.11
N GLU A 158 -12.98 2.54 -10.01
CA GLU A 158 -13.41 2.56 -11.42
C GLU A 158 -14.89 2.18 -11.60
N TYR A 159 -15.42 1.34 -10.72
CA TYR A 159 -16.80 0.82 -10.82
C TYR A 159 -17.80 1.61 -10.00
N GLN A 160 -17.37 2.32 -8.96
CA GLN A 160 -18.22 3.08 -8.05
C GLN A 160 -18.04 4.59 -8.28
N GLU A 161 -18.44 5.08 -9.45
CA GLU A 161 -18.21 6.46 -9.89
C GLU A 161 -18.80 7.53 -8.96
N GLN A 162 -19.89 7.20 -8.24
CA GLN A 162 -20.58 8.11 -7.32
C GLN A 162 -20.03 8.07 -5.88
N ALA A 163 -19.27 7.03 -5.52
CA ALA A 163 -18.68 6.92 -4.20
C ALA A 163 -17.39 7.74 -4.08
N THR A 164 -17.19 8.38 -2.94
CA THR A 164 -15.92 9.05 -2.66
C THR A 164 -14.83 8.01 -2.41
N LEU A 165 -13.57 8.38 -2.60
CA LEU A 165 -12.47 7.48 -2.30
C LEU A 165 -12.44 7.10 -0.81
N ASP A 166 -12.84 8.01 0.07
CA ASP A 166 -12.94 7.78 1.52
C ASP A 166 -13.99 6.71 1.84
N ASP A 167 -15.17 6.76 1.19
CA ASP A 167 -16.22 5.74 1.36
C ASP A 167 -15.75 4.37 0.88
N ILE A 168 -15.05 4.33 -0.26
CA ILE A 168 -14.52 3.08 -0.83
C ILE A 168 -13.49 2.44 0.11
N VAL A 169 -12.59 3.25 0.67
CA VAL A 169 -11.57 2.78 1.61
C VAL A 169 -12.21 2.32 2.92
N LYS A 170 -13.15 3.07 3.49
CA LYS A 170 -13.88 2.68 4.70
C LYS A 170 -14.66 1.37 4.54
N ALA A 171 -15.30 1.18 3.40
CA ALA A 171 -16.04 -0.05 3.10
C ALA A 171 -15.14 -1.27 2.81
N TYR A 172 -13.83 -1.08 2.71
CA TYR A 172 -12.86 -2.15 2.43
C TYR A 172 -12.17 -2.68 3.69
N GLN A 173 -12.18 -1.97 4.80
CA GLN A 173 -11.50 -2.32 6.07
C GLN A 173 -12.00 -3.61 6.75
#